data_8c3f4933b740b340b43038d1034dd1ab
#
_entry.id   8c3f4933b740b340b43038d1034dd1ab
#
_cell.length_a   1.000
_cell.length_b   1.000
_cell.length_c   1.000
_cell.angle_alpha   90.00
_cell.angle_beta   90.00
_cell.angle_gamma   90.00
#
_symmetry.space_group_name_H-M   'P 1'
#
loop_
_entity.id
_entity.type
_entity.pdbx_description
1 polymer ?
#
loop_
_entity_poly.entity_id
_entity_poly.type
_entity_poly.pdbx_seq_one_letter_code
_entity_poly.pdbx_strand_id
1 'polypeptide(L)'
;EVFCEYIENEDGSRIAGLGLVPLHAKRDMMHRFNSTQLCAFEDMELVGFKAEFSQLYGDNSDFYFAEAKYGIGINKKSKLEGVRIKNYFATSMVGPFLMMNPPFVKYLMALLGVKEPKLEFEETNMAAYERRRADIIRMMGDKK
;
A
#
# COMPACT_ATOMS: atom_id res chain seq x y z
N GLU A 1 -5.05 10.68 1.10
CA GLU A 1 -6.20 11.53 0.66
C GLU A 1 -5.76 12.96 0.39
N VAL A 2 -5.02 13.61 1.30
CA VAL A 2 -4.64 15.04 1.23
C VAL A 2 -3.89 15.41 -0.05
N PHE A 3 -3.12 14.50 -0.62
CA PHE A 3 -2.35 14.73 -1.86
C PHE A 3 -3.18 14.61 -3.14
N CYS A 4 -4.42 14.10 -3.03
CA CYS A 4 -5.37 14.00 -4.14
C CYS A 4 -5.94 15.38 -4.51
N GLU A 5 -6.72 15.45 -5.59
CA GLU A 5 -7.38 16.67 -6.03
C GLU A 5 -8.45 17.12 -5.02
N TYR A 6 -9.25 16.17 -4.54
CA TYR A 6 -10.29 16.43 -3.53
C TYR A 6 -10.68 15.16 -2.77
N ILE A 7 -11.38 15.38 -1.66
CA ILE A 7 -12.03 14.34 -0.87
C ILE A 7 -13.54 14.58 -0.95
N GLU A 8 -14.30 13.59 -1.43
CA GLU A 8 -15.75 13.60 -1.51
C GLU A 8 -16.32 12.93 -0.25
N ASN A 9 -17.14 13.67 0.50
CA ASN A 9 -17.86 13.17 1.65
C ASN A 9 -19.15 12.44 1.23
N GLU A 10 -19.79 11.74 2.18
CA GLU A 10 -21.02 10.97 1.94
C GLU A 10 -22.21 11.85 1.51
N ASP A 11 -22.26 13.09 1.96
CA ASP A 11 -23.26 14.09 1.58
C ASP A 11 -23.01 14.75 0.22
N GLY A 12 -21.95 14.33 -0.48
CA GLY A 12 -21.53 14.88 -1.76
C GLY A 12 -20.71 16.17 -1.66
N SER A 13 -20.51 16.71 -0.47
CA SER A 13 -19.61 17.84 -0.27
C SER A 13 -18.16 17.47 -0.56
N ARG A 14 -17.35 18.44 -1.00
CA ARG A 14 -15.95 18.21 -1.36
C ARG A 14 -15.01 19.10 -0.56
N ILE A 15 -13.92 18.49 -0.10
CA ILE A 15 -12.79 19.17 0.51
C ILE A 15 -11.66 19.16 -0.51
N ALA A 16 -11.15 20.33 -0.89
CA ALA A 16 -10.02 20.44 -1.80
C ALA A 16 -8.77 19.80 -1.15
N GLY A 17 -8.08 18.97 -1.94
CA GLY A 17 -6.77 18.44 -1.61
C GLY A 17 -5.65 19.33 -2.14
N LEU A 18 -4.43 18.82 -2.12
CA LEU A 18 -3.26 19.52 -2.64
C LEU A 18 -3.09 19.37 -4.17
N GLY A 19 -3.83 18.46 -4.81
CA GLY A 19 -3.78 18.25 -6.25
C GLY A 19 -2.42 17.75 -6.78
N LEU A 20 -1.65 17.06 -5.94
CA LEU A 20 -0.33 16.54 -6.33
C LEU A 20 -0.43 15.25 -7.15
N VAL A 21 -1.55 14.55 -7.03
CA VAL A 21 -1.86 13.36 -7.82
C VAL A 21 -3.27 13.49 -8.41
N PRO A 22 -3.52 13.06 -9.67
CA PRO A 22 -4.81 13.19 -10.35
C PRO A 22 -5.79 12.10 -9.90
N LEU A 23 -5.97 11.98 -8.59
CA LEU A 23 -6.89 11.06 -7.94
C LEU A 23 -7.83 11.84 -7.03
N HIS A 24 -8.95 11.24 -6.68
CA HIS A 24 -9.82 11.76 -5.63
C HIS A 24 -10.18 10.66 -4.63
N ALA A 25 -10.46 11.04 -3.40
CA ALA A 25 -10.91 10.13 -2.36
C ALA A 25 -12.43 10.20 -2.23
N LYS A 26 -13.07 9.07 -1.94
CA LYS A 26 -14.48 9.00 -1.52
C LYS A 26 -14.55 8.36 -0.15
N ARG A 27 -15.22 9.05 0.78
CA ARG A 27 -15.46 8.58 2.15
C ARG A 27 -16.71 7.74 2.24
N ASP A 28 -16.62 6.68 3.04
CA ASP A 28 -17.73 5.86 3.52
C ASP A 28 -17.47 5.57 5.01
N MET A 29 -17.93 6.49 5.86
CA MET A 29 -17.68 6.44 7.30
C MET A 29 -18.52 5.37 8.01
N MET A 30 -19.56 4.86 7.34
CA MET A 30 -20.43 3.81 7.89
C MET A 30 -19.88 2.40 7.62
N HIS A 31 -19.03 2.22 6.58
CA HIS A 31 -18.57 0.91 6.17
C HIS A 31 -17.05 0.86 6.07
N ARG A 32 -16.41 0.49 7.18
CA ARG A 32 -14.96 0.27 7.19
C ARG A 32 -14.58 -0.88 6.26
N PHE A 33 -13.70 -0.60 5.33
CA PHE A 33 -13.12 -1.61 4.47
C PHE A 33 -11.84 -2.20 5.08
N ASN A 34 -11.78 -3.53 5.17
CA ASN A 34 -10.62 -4.26 5.67
C ASN A 34 -10.15 -5.27 4.62
N SER A 35 -8.85 -5.35 4.38
CA SER A 35 -8.26 -6.30 3.43
C SER A 35 -6.82 -6.65 3.79
N THR A 36 -6.52 -7.95 3.85
CA THR A 36 -5.13 -8.42 3.85
C THR A 36 -4.54 -8.19 2.46
N GLN A 37 -3.28 -7.78 2.40
CA GLN A 37 -2.59 -7.40 1.17
C GLN A 37 -1.32 -8.22 0.97
N LEU A 38 -1.12 -8.69 -0.27
CA LEU A 38 0.17 -9.13 -0.80
C LEU A 38 0.36 -8.42 -2.13
N CYS A 39 1.34 -7.53 -2.22
CA CYS A 39 1.56 -6.71 -3.40
C CYS A 39 2.94 -6.99 -3.99
N ALA A 40 3.05 -7.00 -5.32
CA ALA A 40 4.33 -7.00 -6.02
C ALA A 40 4.88 -5.57 -6.09
N PHE A 41 6.15 -5.40 -5.79
CA PHE A 41 6.90 -4.16 -5.93
C PHE A 41 8.32 -4.48 -6.37
N GLU A 42 8.74 -4.03 -7.55
CA GLU A 42 10.01 -4.41 -8.16
C GLU A 42 10.18 -5.95 -8.15
N ASP A 43 11.28 -6.45 -7.58
CA ASP A 43 11.60 -7.87 -7.43
C ASP A 43 11.16 -8.48 -6.09
N MET A 44 10.41 -7.72 -5.26
CA MET A 44 9.97 -8.14 -3.93
C MET A 44 8.45 -8.18 -3.78
N GLU A 45 7.98 -8.81 -2.73
CA GLU A 45 6.58 -8.79 -2.32
C GLU A 45 6.41 -8.00 -1.02
N LEU A 46 5.37 -7.19 -0.96
CA LEU A 46 5.02 -6.39 0.21
C LEU A 46 3.81 -7.01 0.88
N VAL A 47 3.93 -7.28 2.18
CA VAL A 47 2.82 -7.72 3.01
C VAL A 47 2.20 -6.54 3.73
N GLY A 48 0.88 -6.53 3.86
CA GLY A 48 0.20 -5.43 4.51
C GLY A 48 -1.25 -5.73 4.85
N PHE A 49 -1.91 -4.71 5.34
CA PHE A 49 -3.32 -4.73 5.68
C PHE A 49 -3.92 -3.35 5.42
N LYS A 50 -5.11 -3.32 4.87
CA LYS A 50 -5.91 -2.10 4.72
C LYS A 50 -7.02 -2.08 5.75
N ALA A 51 -7.23 -0.90 6.35
CA ALA A 51 -8.32 -0.64 7.28
C ALA A 51 -8.75 0.83 7.08
N GLU A 52 -9.64 1.05 6.15
CA GLU A 52 -9.92 2.38 5.62
C GLU A 52 -11.43 2.67 5.55
N PHE A 53 -11.79 3.94 5.75
CA PHE A 53 -13.12 4.49 5.56
C PHE A 53 -13.23 5.32 4.28
N SER A 54 -12.18 5.32 3.47
CA SER A 54 -12.17 5.99 2.18
C SER A 54 -11.33 5.21 1.19
N GLN A 55 -11.70 5.29 -0.08
CA GLN A 55 -10.96 4.69 -1.18
C GLN A 55 -10.62 5.75 -2.21
N LEU A 56 -9.52 5.53 -2.95
CA LEU A 56 -9.10 6.44 -4.00
C LEU A 56 -9.67 6.00 -5.35
N TYR A 57 -9.99 6.98 -6.18
CA TYR A 57 -10.53 6.80 -7.52
C TYR A 57 -9.77 7.66 -8.51
N GLY A 58 -9.70 7.21 -9.74
CA GLY A 58 -8.93 7.76 -10.84
C GLY A 58 -8.02 6.69 -11.43
N ASP A 59 -7.23 7.05 -12.41
CA ASP A 59 -6.27 6.18 -13.05
C ASP A 59 -4.87 6.44 -12.46
N ASN A 60 -4.28 5.41 -11.85
CA ASN A 60 -2.91 5.46 -11.33
C ASN A 60 -1.94 4.52 -12.09
N SER A 61 -2.31 4.09 -13.29
CA SER A 61 -1.51 3.13 -14.09
C SER A 61 -0.08 3.60 -14.38
N ASP A 62 0.14 4.89 -14.53
CA ASP A 62 1.46 5.46 -14.82
C ASP A 62 2.31 5.75 -13.57
N PHE A 63 1.72 5.66 -12.37
CA PHE A 63 2.38 6.05 -11.12
C PHE A 63 1.96 5.22 -9.89
N TYR A 64 1.46 4.00 -10.10
CA TYR A 64 1.14 3.13 -8.95
C TYR A 64 2.41 2.73 -8.17
N PHE A 65 2.23 2.47 -6.88
CA PHE A 65 3.30 2.04 -6.00
C PHE A 65 3.58 0.54 -6.12
N ALA A 66 2.53 -0.28 -6.07
CA ALA A 66 2.65 -1.73 -6.10
C ALA A 66 1.41 -2.38 -6.73
N GLU A 67 1.51 -3.64 -7.18
CA GLU A 67 0.40 -4.39 -7.74
C GLU A 67 -0.11 -5.45 -6.76
N ALA A 68 -1.40 -5.42 -6.42
CA ALA A 68 -2.02 -6.36 -5.49
C ALA A 68 -2.20 -7.75 -6.12
N LYS A 69 -1.38 -8.71 -5.73
CA LYS A 69 -1.55 -10.15 -6.01
C LYS A 69 -2.70 -10.73 -5.19
N TYR A 70 -2.84 -10.29 -3.93
CA TYR A 70 -3.93 -10.59 -3.03
C TYR A 70 -4.40 -9.30 -2.36
N GLY A 71 -5.71 -9.14 -2.22
CA GLY A 71 -6.31 -7.89 -1.77
C GLY A 71 -6.76 -7.00 -2.93
N ILE A 72 -6.70 -5.70 -2.73
CA ILE A 72 -7.14 -4.68 -3.69
C ILE A 72 -6.08 -3.59 -3.88
N GLY A 73 -6.18 -2.86 -4.97
CA GLY A 73 -5.41 -1.65 -5.23
C GLY A 73 -5.98 -0.43 -4.48
N ILE A 74 -6.01 0.72 -5.13
CA ILE A 74 -6.52 1.97 -4.55
C ILE A 74 -8.02 1.92 -4.21
N ASN A 75 -8.77 0.96 -4.76
CA ASN A 75 -10.17 0.66 -4.45
C ASN A 75 -10.51 -0.79 -4.82
N LYS A 76 -11.76 -1.22 -4.54
CA LYS A 76 -12.24 -2.59 -4.78
C LYS A 76 -12.16 -3.06 -6.25
N LYS A 77 -12.09 -2.13 -7.20
CA LYS A 77 -12.05 -2.44 -8.64
C LYS A 77 -10.63 -2.41 -9.23
N SER A 78 -9.66 -1.91 -8.48
CA SER A 78 -8.27 -1.78 -8.91
C SER A 78 -7.38 -2.85 -8.27
N LYS A 79 -6.34 -3.25 -9.01
CA LYS A 79 -5.19 -4.01 -8.48
C LYS A 79 -3.96 -3.14 -8.27
N LEU A 80 -3.98 -1.92 -8.79
CA LEU A 80 -2.87 -0.98 -8.67
C LEU A 80 -3.00 -0.24 -7.34
N GLU A 81 -2.01 -0.43 -6.46
CA GLU A 81 -1.98 0.11 -5.11
C GLU A 81 -1.13 1.36 -5.02
N GLY A 82 -1.67 2.38 -4.35
CA GLY A 82 -0.93 3.55 -3.94
C GLY A 82 -0.38 4.41 -5.07
N VAL A 83 0.65 5.16 -4.74
CA VAL A 83 1.30 6.14 -5.63
C VAL A 83 2.81 6.07 -5.47
N ARG A 84 3.53 6.08 -6.59
CA ARG A 84 4.97 6.26 -6.66
C ARG A 84 5.30 7.33 -7.71
N ILE A 85 5.90 8.42 -7.28
CA ILE A 85 6.40 9.47 -8.18
C ILE A 85 7.84 9.77 -7.75
N LYS A 86 8.80 9.36 -8.56
CA LYS A 86 10.23 9.43 -8.21
C LYS A 86 10.50 8.69 -6.86
N ASN A 87 10.96 9.40 -5.84
CA ASN A 87 11.21 8.89 -4.49
C ASN A 87 10.06 9.19 -3.51
N TYR A 88 8.92 9.63 -4.00
CA TYR A 88 7.70 9.76 -3.22
C TYR A 88 6.89 8.47 -3.31
N PHE A 89 6.60 7.87 -2.17
CA PHE A 89 5.78 6.67 -2.02
C PHE A 89 4.60 6.95 -1.11
N ALA A 90 3.40 6.58 -1.55
CA ALA A 90 2.21 6.67 -0.72
C ALA A 90 1.37 5.40 -0.87
N THR A 91 0.93 4.87 0.25
CA THR A 91 0.08 3.67 0.30
C THR A 91 -0.95 3.83 1.41
N SER A 92 -2.10 3.16 1.28
CA SER A 92 -3.09 3.02 2.34
C SER A 92 -2.91 1.73 3.16
N MET A 93 -1.87 0.96 2.89
CA MET A 93 -1.49 -0.16 3.75
C MET A 93 -1.02 0.37 5.11
N VAL A 94 -1.75 -0.02 6.17
CA VAL A 94 -1.48 0.45 7.53
C VAL A 94 -0.42 -0.40 8.22
N GLY A 95 0.18 0.19 9.26
CA GLY A 95 1.36 -0.26 9.89
C GLY A 95 1.28 -1.36 10.94
N PRO A 96 2.43 -1.81 11.37
CA PRO A 96 3.76 -1.20 11.13
C PRO A 96 4.37 -1.64 9.78
N PHE A 97 3.97 -0.97 8.70
CA PHE A 97 4.28 -1.37 7.32
C PHE A 97 5.79 -1.61 7.06
N LEU A 98 6.65 -0.70 7.51
CA LEU A 98 8.09 -0.84 7.30
C LEU A 98 8.67 -2.03 8.08
N MET A 99 8.27 -2.23 9.33
CA MET A 99 8.73 -3.38 10.12
C MET A 99 8.28 -4.71 9.53
N MET A 100 7.10 -4.74 8.92
CA MET A 100 6.57 -5.94 8.26
C MET A 100 7.23 -6.24 6.92
N ASN A 101 8.01 -5.31 6.36
CA ASN A 101 8.62 -5.42 5.04
C ASN A 101 10.13 -5.06 5.07
N PRO A 102 10.98 -5.85 5.76
CA PRO A 102 12.41 -5.59 5.83
C PRO A 102 13.10 -5.42 4.47
N PRO A 103 12.75 -6.18 3.40
CA PRO A 103 13.33 -5.96 2.08
C PRO A 103 13.06 -4.54 1.55
N PHE A 104 11.85 -4.01 1.76
CA PHE A 104 11.49 -2.65 1.35
C PHE A 104 12.24 -1.58 2.16
N VAL A 105 12.48 -1.81 3.47
CA VAL A 105 13.30 -0.90 4.28
C VAL A 105 14.72 -0.84 3.72
N LYS A 106 15.33 -1.99 3.39
CA LYS A 106 16.67 -2.03 2.77
C LYS A 106 16.69 -1.32 1.41
N TYR A 107 15.65 -1.48 0.60
CA TYR A 107 15.47 -0.73 -0.65
C TYR A 107 15.45 0.80 -0.40
N LEU A 108 14.69 1.28 0.59
CA LEU A 108 14.65 2.70 0.94
C LEU A 108 16.02 3.20 1.43
N MET A 109 16.72 2.41 2.26
CA MET A 109 18.07 2.75 2.72
C MET A 109 19.05 2.87 1.55
N ALA A 110 18.96 1.97 0.56
CA ALA A 110 19.76 2.05 -0.65
C ALA A 110 19.47 3.32 -1.47
N LEU A 111 18.19 3.71 -1.60
CA LEU A 111 17.81 4.98 -2.23
C LEU A 111 18.39 6.21 -1.51
N LEU A 112 18.60 6.12 -0.20
CA LEU A 112 19.24 7.15 0.62
C LEU A 112 20.78 7.09 0.56
N GLY A 113 21.34 6.18 -0.25
CA GLY A 113 22.78 6.08 -0.47
C GLY A 113 23.51 5.15 0.50
N VAL A 114 22.80 4.36 1.31
CA VAL A 114 23.42 3.34 2.17
C VAL A 114 23.89 2.18 1.31
N LYS A 115 25.19 1.95 1.22
CA LYS A 115 25.79 0.92 0.33
C LYS A 115 25.52 -0.50 0.80
N GLU A 116 25.51 -0.74 2.11
CA GLU A 116 25.28 -2.05 2.72
C GLU A 116 24.18 -1.92 3.80
N PRO A 117 22.90 -1.90 3.41
CA PRO A 117 21.80 -1.76 4.35
C PRO A 117 21.75 -2.94 5.31
N LYS A 118 21.86 -2.67 6.62
CA LYS A 118 21.69 -3.64 7.71
C LYS A 118 20.57 -3.18 8.62
N LEU A 119 19.74 -4.12 9.06
CA LEU A 119 18.65 -3.85 9.98
C LEU A 119 18.96 -4.44 11.35
N GLU A 120 18.55 -3.73 12.39
CA GLU A 120 18.54 -4.29 13.74
C GLU A 120 17.55 -5.47 13.78
N PHE A 121 17.94 -6.58 14.44
CA PHE A 121 17.15 -7.82 14.50
C PHE A 121 16.72 -8.36 13.11
N GLU A 122 17.57 -8.21 12.10
CA GLU A 122 17.23 -8.53 10.69
C GLU A 122 16.72 -9.97 10.53
N GLU A 123 17.37 -10.96 11.15
CA GLU A 123 16.99 -12.36 11.07
C GLU A 123 15.56 -12.60 11.59
N THR A 124 15.26 -12.06 12.78
CA THR A 124 13.93 -12.17 13.38
C THR A 124 12.84 -11.48 12.54
N ASN A 125 13.15 -10.28 12.04
CA ASN A 125 12.23 -9.52 11.21
C ASN A 125 11.97 -10.21 9.86
N MET A 126 13.01 -10.78 9.25
CA MET A 126 12.86 -11.56 8.01
C MET A 126 12.05 -12.83 8.24
N ALA A 127 12.28 -13.56 9.32
CA ALA A 127 11.49 -14.75 9.65
C ALA A 127 10.00 -14.42 9.85
N ALA A 128 9.69 -13.30 10.50
CA ALA A 128 8.31 -12.82 10.67
C ALA A 128 7.67 -12.44 9.34
N TYR A 129 8.39 -11.74 8.48
CA TYR A 129 7.95 -11.36 7.12
C TYR A 129 7.65 -12.61 6.28
N GLU A 130 8.57 -13.58 6.20
CA GLU A 130 8.40 -14.80 5.42
C GLU A 130 7.21 -15.64 5.93
N ARG A 131 7.05 -15.74 7.23
CA ARG A 131 5.88 -16.42 7.81
C ARG A 131 4.58 -15.74 7.40
N ARG A 132 4.50 -14.41 7.51
CA ARG A 132 3.30 -13.65 7.12
C ARG A 132 3.00 -13.79 5.64
N ARG A 133 4.04 -13.71 4.81
CA ARG A 133 3.95 -13.90 3.37
C ARG A 133 3.40 -15.29 3.02
N ALA A 134 3.96 -16.35 3.63
CA ALA A 134 3.51 -17.72 3.42
C ALA A 134 2.04 -17.93 3.84
N ASP A 135 1.61 -17.34 4.95
CA ASP A 135 0.21 -17.39 5.41
C ASP A 135 -0.73 -16.76 4.37
N ILE A 136 -0.38 -15.62 3.79
CA ILE A 136 -1.19 -14.96 2.77
C ILE A 136 -1.26 -15.80 1.49
N ILE A 137 -0.14 -16.38 1.06
CA ILE A 137 -0.10 -17.28 -0.12
C ILE A 137 -1.01 -18.49 0.09
N ARG A 138 -1.03 -19.07 1.29
CA ARG A 138 -1.97 -20.16 1.65
C ARG A 138 -3.41 -19.71 1.52
N MET A 139 -3.76 -18.53 2.05
CA MET A 139 -5.10 -17.95 1.91
C MET A 139 -5.51 -17.70 0.45
N MET A 140 -4.56 -17.48 -0.46
CA MET A 140 -4.84 -17.38 -1.91
C MET A 140 -5.22 -18.73 -2.51
N GLY A 141 -4.61 -19.83 -2.05
CA GLY A 141 -4.90 -21.21 -2.50
C GLY A 141 -6.28 -21.67 -2.07
N ASP A 142 -6.70 -21.33 -0.87
CA ASP A 142 -7.96 -21.78 -0.26
C ASP A 142 -9.21 -21.09 -0.88
N LYS A 143 -9.03 -20.08 -1.71
CA LYS A 143 -10.12 -19.34 -2.41
C LYS A 143 -10.39 -19.82 -3.85
N LYS A 144 -9.71 -20.88 -4.27
CA LYS A 144 -9.99 -21.56 -5.54
C LYS A 144 -10.91 -22.75 -5.29
#